data_705561074dfbaba0d2b6fc612e22ab5a
#
_entry.id   705561074dfbaba0d2b6fc612e22ab5a
#
_cell.length_a   1.000
_cell.length_b   1.000
_cell.length_c   1.000
_cell.angle_alpha   90.00
_cell.angle_beta   90.00
_cell.angle_gamma   90.00
#
_symmetry.space_group_name_H-M   'P 1'
#
loop_
_entity.id
_entity.type
_entity.pdbx_description
1 polymer ?
#
loop_
_entity_poly.entity_id
_entity_poly.type
_entity_poly.pdbx_seq_one_letter_code
_entity_poly.pdbx_strand_id
1 'polypeptide(L)'
;MIVEAVFHGLQGIFEILFMIGIGFVLSKKGWFGPDTSAILTRLILPLFMICQLERDFTHDSLLRIAPDLALPFLSILLAYVVGRAAAAALHIRRERQGIFITCFFVANTIFIGLPVNLALFGTQSVPSVMLYYMANTTMFWTLGIYHIVNDSTGGQGNMPLFSLQTVKKVFSPPLVAFLIGLALIMADVKLPEFLHVSFQYVGNLATPLSLIVIGIEMSSLPLRSVQWDRDLIGALMGRFIVCPLCVLALLPFVSVTPMSAQVFTMQASMPAMTQMTVVAKAVGADVKYATEISFITVVLGLIVIPSYMFLIQYVL
;
A
#
# COMPACT_ATOMS: atom_id res chain seq x y z
N MET A 1 30.64 11.80 4.32
CA MET A 1 29.34 12.19 3.73
C MET A 1 28.67 11.05 2.95
N ILE A 2 29.18 10.60 1.77
CA ILE A 2 28.53 9.52 1.00
C ILE A 2 28.52 8.20 1.78
N VAL A 3 29.62 7.79 2.39
CA VAL A 3 29.74 6.56 3.17
C VAL A 3 28.84 6.59 4.41
N GLU A 4 28.75 7.71 5.09
CA GLU A 4 27.85 7.90 6.25
C GLU A 4 26.37 7.84 5.83
N ALA A 5 26.00 8.50 4.73
CA ALA A 5 24.64 8.42 4.19
C ALA A 5 24.24 7.00 3.78
N VAL A 6 25.16 6.25 3.16
CA VAL A 6 24.97 4.84 2.84
C VAL A 6 24.86 3.99 4.11
N PHE A 7 25.69 4.26 5.12
CA PHE A 7 25.64 3.53 6.40
C PHE A 7 24.33 3.79 7.15
N HIS A 8 23.87 5.04 7.23
CA HIS A 8 22.58 5.37 7.82
C HIS A 8 21.40 4.77 7.05
N GLY A 9 21.46 4.78 5.71
CA GLY A 9 20.45 4.10 4.89
C GLY A 9 20.41 2.58 5.12
N LEU A 10 21.57 1.93 5.22
CA LEU A 10 21.68 0.51 5.56
C LEU A 10 21.15 0.21 6.96
N GLN A 11 21.45 1.07 7.95
CA GLN A 11 20.96 0.92 9.32
C GLN A 11 19.42 0.93 9.36
N GLY A 12 18.77 1.89 8.68
CA GLY A 12 17.30 1.93 8.59
C GLY A 12 16.69 0.68 7.94
N ILE A 13 17.36 0.13 6.91
CA ILE A 13 16.95 -1.13 6.29
C ILE A 13 17.08 -2.29 7.28
N PHE A 14 18.18 -2.38 8.04
CA PHE A 14 18.36 -3.41 9.06
C PHE A 14 17.32 -3.31 10.17
N GLU A 15 16.96 -2.11 10.62
CA GLU A 15 15.90 -1.88 11.61
C GLU A 15 14.56 -2.40 11.09
N ILE A 16 14.18 -2.09 9.84
CA ILE A 16 12.97 -2.58 9.19
C ILE A 16 12.98 -4.12 9.14
N LEU A 17 14.05 -4.72 8.61
CA LEU A 17 14.18 -6.16 8.46
C LEU A 17 14.18 -6.89 9.80
N PHE A 18 14.79 -6.31 10.83
CA PHE A 18 14.82 -6.86 12.19
C PHE A 18 13.42 -6.93 12.80
N MET A 19 12.63 -5.84 12.69
CA MET A 19 11.25 -5.79 13.17
C MET A 19 10.34 -6.77 12.43
N ILE A 20 10.49 -6.87 11.11
CA ILE A 20 9.79 -7.88 10.30
C ILE A 20 10.19 -9.30 10.75
N GLY A 21 11.49 -9.54 10.98
CA GLY A 21 12.02 -10.80 11.49
C GLY A 21 11.43 -11.22 12.84
N ILE A 22 11.27 -10.27 13.77
CA ILE A 22 10.59 -10.51 15.06
C ILE A 22 9.16 -11.02 14.82
N GLY A 23 8.38 -10.30 14.00
CA GLY A 23 6.99 -10.68 13.68
C GLY A 23 6.91 -12.09 13.06
N PHE A 24 7.80 -12.39 12.11
CA PHE A 24 7.89 -13.69 11.47
C PHE A 24 8.20 -14.82 12.44
N VAL A 25 9.25 -14.68 13.28
CA VAL A 25 9.69 -15.71 14.23
C VAL A 25 8.64 -15.96 15.31
N LEU A 26 8.07 -14.91 15.89
CA LEU A 26 7.06 -15.04 16.94
C LEU A 26 5.77 -15.67 16.40
N SER A 27 5.38 -15.32 15.17
CA SER A 27 4.23 -15.95 14.52
C SER A 27 4.47 -17.44 14.25
N LYS A 28 5.67 -17.84 13.77
CA LYS A 28 6.03 -19.25 13.60
C LYS A 28 6.04 -20.03 14.93
N LYS A 29 6.28 -19.35 16.05
CA LYS A 29 6.18 -19.93 17.40
C LYS A 29 4.75 -19.99 17.95
N GLY A 30 3.75 -19.53 17.17
CA GLY A 30 2.33 -19.57 17.56
C GLY A 30 1.90 -18.49 18.56
N TRP A 31 2.69 -17.40 18.72
CA TRP A 31 2.33 -16.29 19.62
C TRP A 31 1.16 -15.47 19.11
N PHE A 32 0.95 -15.44 17.79
CA PHE A 32 -0.07 -14.63 17.12
C PHE A 32 -1.12 -15.50 16.44
N GLY A 33 -2.39 -15.16 16.66
CA GLY A 33 -3.52 -15.76 15.97
C GLY A 33 -3.72 -15.17 14.56
N PRO A 34 -4.60 -15.79 13.74
CA PRO A 34 -4.82 -15.38 12.35
C PRO A 34 -5.35 -13.95 12.20
N ASP A 35 -6.05 -13.41 13.21
CA ASP A 35 -6.66 -12.08 13.15
C ASP A 35 -5.79 -10.98 13.78
N THR A 36 -4.60 -11.32 14.31
CA THR A 36 -3.74 -10.37 15.06
C THR A 36 -3.38 -9.17 14.22
N SER A 37 -2.98 -9.37 12.96
CA SER A 37 -2.64 -8.27 12.03
C SER A 37 -3.79 -7.29 11.85
N ALA A 38 -5.00 -7.80 11.66
CA ALA A 38 -6.19 -6.96 11.46
C ALA A 38 -6.56 -6.17 12.72
N ILE A 39 -6.45 -6.79 13.91
CA ILE A 39 -6.75 -6.14 15.20
C ILE A 39 -5.77 -5.00 15.46
N LEU A 40 -4.46 -5.27 15.34
CA LEU A 40 -3.42 -4.28 15.58
C LEU A 40 -3.56 -3.08 14.63
N THR A 41 -3.78 -3.33 13.36
CA THR A 41 -3.94 -2.28 12.36
C THR A 41 -5.18 -1.42 12.59
N ARG A 42 -6.32 -2.04 12.91
CA ARG A 42 -7.58 -1.32 13.18
C ARG A 42 -7.50 -0.42 14.41
N LEU A 43 -6.71 -0.80 15.40
CA LEU A 43 -6.53 0.00 16.61
C LEU A 43 -5.56 1.16 16.40
N ILE A 44 -4.40 0.87 15.83
CA ILE A 44 -3.25 1.79 15.86
C ILE A 44 -3.37 2.87 14.79
N LEU A 45 -3.67 2.49 13.54
CA LEU A 45 -3.61 3.42 12.43
C LEU A 45 -4.58 4.60 12.53
N PRO A 46 -5.85 4.44 12.97
CA PRO A 46 -6.75 5.58 13.12
C PRO A 46 -6.25 6.61 14.12
N LEU A 47 -5.79 6.17 15.30
CA LEU A 47 -5.31 7.08 16.35
C LEU A 47 -4.00 7.77 15.92
N PHE A 48 -3.09 7.03 15.27
CA PHE A 48 -1.89 7.58 14.67
C PHE A 48 -2.22 8.69 13.65
N MET A 49 -3.17 8.43 12.73
CA MET A 49 -3.54 9.39 11.69
C MET A 49 -4.04 10.72 12.25
N ILE A 50 -4.95 10.67 13.23
CA ILE A 50 -5.52 11.89 13.82
C ILE A 50 -4.42 12.69 14.52
N CYS A 51 -3.60 12.04 15.35
CA CYS A 51 -2.56 12.71 16.13
C CYS A 51 -1.47 13.32 15.24
N GLN A 52 -1.01 12.59 14.23
CA GLN A 52 0.08 13.06 13.37
C GLN A 52 -0.35 14.22 12.47
N LEU A 53 -1.56 14.16 11.94
CA LEU A 53 -2.08 15.25 11.11
C LEU A 53 -2.19 16.54 11.91
N GLU A 54 -2.78 16.49 13.11
CA GLU A 54 -2.93 17.67 13.97
C GLU A 54 -1.59 18.27 14.37
N ARG A 55 -0.57 17.41 14.64
CA ARG A 55 0.74 17.88 15.10
C ARG A 55 1.58 18.48 13.99
N ASP A 56 1.61 17.86 12.83
CA ASP A 56 2.63 18.10 11.81
C ASP A 56 2.10 18.97 10.65
N PHE A 57 0.78 19.23 10.59
CA PHE A 57 0.17 19.94 9.46
C PHE A 57 -0.72 21.10 9.88
N THR A 58 -0.70 22.12 9.02
CA THR A 58 -1.57 23.31 9.09
C THR A 58 -2.52 23.31 7.90
N HIS A 59 -3.57 24.14 7.99
CA HIS A 59 -4.52 24.40 6.90
C HIS A 59 -3.79 24.68 5.57
N ASP A 60 -2.83 25.62 5.58
CA ASP A 60 -2.10 26.02 4.38
C ASP A 60 -1.23 24.90 3.80
N SER A 61 -0.60 24.08 4.66
CA SER A 61 0.22 22.97 4.20
C SER A 61 -0.62 21.88 3.49
N LEU A 62 -1.82 21.63 3.99
CA LEU A 62 -2.74 20.65 3.38
C LEU A 62 -3.31 21.16 2.05
N LEU A 63 -3.67 22.44 1.94
CA LEU A 63 -4.13 23.02 0.67
C LEU A 63 -3.03 22.98 -0.42
N ARG A 64 -1.77 23.09 -0.05
CA ARG A 64 -0.64 22.97 -1.00
C ARG A 64 -0.48 21.55 -1.55
N ILE A 65 -0.79 20.53 -0.76
CA ILE A 65 -0.64 19.11 -1.13
C ILE A 65 -1.87 18.56 -1.84
N ALA A 66 -3.06 19.13 -1.62
CA ALA A 66 -4.30 18.61 -2.19
C ALA A 66 -4.27 18.42 -3.74
N PRO A 67 -3.67 19.32 -4.54
CA PRO A 67 -3.54 19.13 -5.98
C PRO A 67 -2.72 17.89 -6.37
N ASP A 68 -1.80 17.45 -5.50
CA ASP A 68 -0.94 16.27 -5.74
C ASP A 68 -1.77 14.98 -5.89
N LEU A 69 -3.03 14.95 -5.44
CA LEU A 69 -3.94 13.79 -5.57
C LEU A 69 -4.16 13.36 -7.03
N ALA A 70 -4.02 14.28 -7.99
CA ALA A 70 -4.20 13.96 -9.40
C ALA A 70 -3.18 12.92 -9.90
N LEU A 71 -1.93 13.00 -9.46
CA LEU A 71 -0.87 12.10 -9.92
C LEU A 71 -1.11 10.64 -9.52
N PRO A 72 -1.46 10.28 -8.26
CA PRO A 72 -1.85 8.92 -7.90
C PRO A 72 -2.98 8.36 -8.75
N PHE A 73 -4.06 9.09 -8.97
CA PHE A 73 -5.16 8.62 -9.80
C PHE A 73 -4.73 8.38 -11.25
N LEU A 74 -3.99 9.30 -11.85
CA LEU A 74 -3.51 9.17 -13.24
C LEU A 74 -2.52 8.02 -13.38
N SER A 75 -1.57 7.89 -12.45
CA SER A 75 -0.55 6.83 -12.52
C SER A 75 -1.15 5.43 -12.31
N ILE A 76 -2.10 5.28 -11.38
CA ILE A 76 -2.82 4.03 -11.14
C ILE A 76 -3.71 3.69 -12.35
N LEU A 77 -4.38 4.67 -12.94
CA LEU A 77 -5.17 4.46 -14.15
C LEU A 77 -4.28 4.06 -15.34
N LEU A 78 -3.12 4.71 -15.51
CA LEU A 78 -2.15 4.34 -16.54
C LEU A 78 -1.65 2.90 -16.31
N ALA A 79 -1.27 2.54 -15.09
CA ALA A 79 -0.86 1.19 -14.73
C ALA A 79 -1.97 0.15 -14.99
N TYR A 80 -3.23 0.51 -14.74
CA TYR A 80 -4.39 -0.32 -15.08
C TYR A 80 -4.50 -0.56 -16.59
N VAL A 81 -4.38 0.49 -17.42
CA VAL A 81 -4.44 0.37 -18.88
C VAL A 81 -3.30 -0.49 -19.40
N VAL A 82 -2.06 -0.27 -18.91
CA VAL A 82 -0.91 -1.10 -19.26
C VAL A 82 -1.09 -2.54 -18.80
N GLY A 83 -1.63 -2.78 -17.59
CA GLY A 83 -1.92 -4.11 -17.07
C GLY A 83 -2.93 -4.86 -17.93
N ARG A 84 -3.97 -4.18 -18.43
CA ARG A 84 -4.92 -4.78 -19.38
C ARG A 84 -4.27 -5.13 -20.71
N ALA A 85 -3.45 -4.25 -21.25
CA ALA A 85 -2.71 -4.49 -22.49
C ALA A 85 -1.73 -5.66 -22.33
N ALA A 86 -1.01 -5.71 -21.20
CA ALA A 86 -0.10 -6.80 -20.86
C ALA A 86 -0.83 -8.14 -20.72
N ALA A 87 -1.99 -8.16 -20.05
CA ALA A 87 -2.80 -9.37 -19.91
C ALA A 87 -3.24 -9.93 -21.27
N ALA A 88 -3.62 -9.07 -22.21
CA ALA A 88 -3.97 -9.46 -23.57
C ALA A 88 -2.73 -9.93 -24.36
N ALA A 89 -1.61 -9.21 -24.32
CA ALA A 89 -0.39 -9.53 -25.04
C ALA A 89 0.27 -10.84 -24.57
N LEU A 90 0.26 -11.11 -23.25
CA LEU A 90 0.79 -12.31 -22.66
C LEU A 90 -0.18 -13.49 -22.69
N HIS A 91 -1.40 -13.29 -23.19
CA HIS A 91 -2.47 -14.30 -23.24
C HIS A 91 -2.71 -14.94 -21.86
N ILE A 92 -2.82 -14.07 -20.83
CA ILE A 92 -3.06 -14.54 -19.46
C ILE A 92 -4.35 -15.33 -19.39
N ARG A 93 -4.32 -16.47 -18.70
CA ARG A 93 -5.49 -17.35 -18.52
C ARG A 93 -6.67 -16.56 -17.95
N ARG A 94 -7.86 -16.73 -18.50
CA ARG A 94 -9.06 -15.99 -18.14
C ARG A 94 -9.33 -15.99 -16.63
N GLU A 95 -9.13 -17.14 -15.98
CA GLU A 95 -9.34 -17.35 -14.54
C GLU A 95 -8.37 -16.52 -13.64
N ARG A 96 -7.26 -16.06 -14.22
CA ARG A 96 -6.22 -15.28 -13.53
C ARG A 96 -6.14 -13.83 -13.97
N GLN A 97 -6.86 -13.47 -15.03
CA GLN A 97 -6.70 -12.19 -15.71
C GLN A 97 -7.02 -11.01 -14.80
N GLY A 98 -8.11 -11.07 -14.02
CA GLY A 98 -8.48 -10.00 -13.10
C GLY A 98 -7.51 -9.84 -11.94
N ILE A 99 -6.99 -10.95 -11.40
CA ILE A 99 -5.97 -10.93 -10.35
C ILE A 99 -4.67 -10.34 -10.92
N PHE A 100 -4.26 -10.76 -12.13
CA PHE A 100 -3.10 -10.24 -12.83
C PHE A 100 -3.20 -8.72 -13.06
N ILE A 101 -4.31 -8.26 -13.66
CA ILE A 101 -4.55 -6.83 -13.91
C ILE A 101 -4.54 -6.05 -12.59
N THR A 102 -5.23 -6.55 -11.56
CA THR A 102 -5.30 -5.89 -10.25
C THR A 102 -3.91 -5.75 -9.62
N CYS A 103 -3.05 -6.75 -9.75
CA CYS A 103 -1.67 -6.69 -9.29
C CYS A 103 -0.89 -5.54 -9.93
N PHE A 104 -1.15 -5.21 -11.20
CA PHE A 104 -0.46 -4.11 -11.88
C PHE A 104 -0.74 -2.73 -11.28
N PHE A 105 -1.93 -2.47 -10.77
CA PHE A 105 -2.28 -1.10 -10.39
C PHE A 105 -2.56 -0.91 -8.89
N VAL A 106 -2.68 -1.99 -8.10
CA VAL A 106 -3.00 -1.89 -6.66
C VAL A 106 -1.86 -2.38 -5.78
N ALA A 107 -1.40 -1.49 -4.90
CA ALA A 107 -0.31 -1.73 -3.96
C ALA A 107 -0.80 -1.87 -2.51
N ASN A 108 0.02 -2.49 -1.66
CA ASN A 108 -0.19 -2.53 -0.21
C ASN A 108 0.33 -1.25 0.44
N THR A 109 -0.42 -0.16 0.25
CA THR A 109 -0.03 1.20 0.59
C THR A 109 -0.09 1.52 2.08
N ILE A 110 -0.93 0.82 2.85
CA ILE A 110 -1.09 1.08 4.29
C ILE A 110 -0.28 0.08 5.12
N PHE A 111 -0.45 -1.23 4.92
CA PHE A 111 0.20 -2.21 5.79
C PHE A 111 1.72 -2.27 5.60
N ILE A 112 2.21 -2.03 4.38
CA ILE A 112 3.63 -2.00 4.05
C ILE A 112 4.08 -0.58 3.70
N GLY A 113 3.33 0.11 2.85
CA GLY A 113 3.74 1.40 2.32
C GLY A 113 3.85 2.50 3.37
N LEU A 114 2.88 2.62 4.29
CA LEU A 114 2.95 3.65 5.33
C LEU A 114 4.16 3.47 6.26
N PRO A 115 4.39 2.29 6.89
CA PRO A 115 5.55 2.13 7.75
C PRO A 115 6.88 2.31 7.03
N VAL A 116 6.99 1.89 5.78
CA VAL A 116 8.19 2.11 4.96
C VAL A 116 8.42 3.60 4.72
N ASN A 117 7.39 4.35 4.31
CA ASN A 117 7.53 5.79 4.08
C ASN A 117 7.81 6.55 5.39
N LEU A 118 7.21 6.15 6.51
CA LEU A 118 7.53 6.71 7.82
C LEU A 118 9.00 6.51 8.21
N ALA A 119 9.53 5.31 7.98
CA ALA A 119 10.92 5.00 8.28
C ALA A 119 11.91 5.78 7.38
N LEU A 120 11.53 6.03 6.11
CA LEU A 120 12.39 6.70 5.13
C LEU A 120 12.28 8.22 5.17
N PHE A 121 11.08 8.74 5.25
CA PHE A 121 10.80 10.18 5.08
C PHE A 121 10.21 10.84 6.32
N GLY A 122 9.97 10.06 7.39
CA GLY A 122 9.36 10.58 8.61
C GLY A 122 7.87 10.91 8.47
N THR A 123 7.32 11.53 9.50
CA THR A 123 5.87 11.83 9.61
C THR A 123 5.38 12.83 8.56
N GLN A 124 6.24 13.67 8.03
CA GLN A 124 5.90 14.58 6.94
C GLN A 124 5.45 13.89 5.64
N SER A 125 5.74 12.60 5.47
CA SER A 125 5.26 11.79 4.33
C SER A 125 3.79 11.39 4.42
N VAL A 126 3.19 11.42 5.62
CA VAL A 126 1.85 10.87 5.89
C VAL A 126 0.76 11.41 4.97
N PRO A 127 0.62 12.72 4.74
CA PRO A 127 -0.42 13.20 3.82
C PRO A 127 -0.26 12.69 2.40
N SER A 128 0.95 12.68 1.87
CA SER A 128 1.21 12.14 0.53
C SER A 128 0.92 10.63 0.46
N VAL A 129 1.30 9.86 1.49
CA VAL A 129 0.92 8.45 1.61
C VAL A 129 -0.59 8.29 1.56
N MET A 130 -1.34 9.14 2.28
CA MET A 130 -2.80 9.08 2.32
C MET A 130 -3.44 9.48 1.00
N LEU A 131 -2.91 10.45 0.27
CA LEU A 131 -3.38 10.79 -1.08
C LEU A 131 -3.24 9.58 -2.02
N TYR A 132 -2.08 8.91 -2.00
CA TYR A 132 -1.90 7.70 -2.80
C TYR A 132 -2.82 6.57 -2.36
N TYR A 133 -2.99 6.38 -1.04
CA TYR A 133 -3.91 5.39 -0.48
C TYR A 133 -5.36 5.62 -0.90
N MET A 134 -5.84 6.87 -0.91
CA MET A 134 -7.20 7.20 -1.36
C MET A 134 -7.42 6.75 -2.81
N ALA A 135 -6.51 7.10 -3.71
CA ALA A 135 -6.58 6.69 -5.11
C ALA A 135 -6.51 5.15 -5.25
N ASN A 136 -5.52 4.53 -4.62
CA ASN A 136 -5.29 3.08 -4.65
C ASN A 136 -6.51 2.29 -4.14
N THR A 137 -7.07 2.70 -3.00
CA THR A 137 -8.23 2.03 -2.38
C THR A 137 -9.48 2.20 -3.23
N THR A 138 -9.72 3.40 -3.75
CA THR A 138 -10.85 3.67 -4.65
C THR A 138 -10.78 2.78 -5.90
N MET A 139 -9.61 2.72 -6.54
CA MET A 139 -9.41 1.90 -7.74
C MET A 139 -9.51 0.40 -7.45
N PHE A 140 -9.04 -0.07 -6.29
CA PHE A 140 -9.20 -1.47 -5.89
C PHE A 140 -10.66 -1.85 -5.71
N TRP A 141 -11.43 -1.08 -4.90
CA TRP A 141 -12.82 -1.41 -4.58
C TRP A 141 -13.78 -1.19 -5.76
N THR A 142 -13.35 -0.50 -6.80
CA THR A 142 -14.08 -0.33 -8.07
C THR A 142 -13.56 -1.30 -9.13
N LEU A 143 -12.48 -0.96 -9.82
CA LEU A 143 -11.94 -1.72 -10.95
C LEU A 143 -11.34 -3.06 -10.54
N GLY A 144 -10.60 -3.12 -9.42
CA GLY A 144 -9.96 -4.36 -8.97
C GLY A 144 -10.98 -5.45 -8.67
N ILE A 145 -12.00 -5.15 -7.86
CA ILE A 145 -13.05 -6.12 -7.54
C ILE A 145 -13.84 -6.51 -8.77
N TYR A 146 -14.18 -5.55 -9.63
CA TYR A 146 -14.90 -5.83 -10.86
C TYR A 146 -14.18 -6.91 -11.68
N HIS A 147 -12.86 -6.79 -11.86
CA HIS A 147 -12.08 -7.76 -12.63
C HIS A 147 -11.99 -9.12 -11.92
N ILE A 148 -11.72 -9.16 -10.62
CA ILE A 148 -11.61 -10.41 -9.86
C ILE A 148 -12.94 -11.17 -9.85
N VAL A 149 -14.08 -10.48 -9.70
CA VAL A 149 -15.42 -11.11 -9.74
C VAL A 149 -15.75 -11.60 -11.13
N ASN A 150 -15.43 -10.83 -12.16
CA ASN A 150 -15.70 -11.22 -13.54
C ASN A 150 -14.95 -12.49 -13.96
N ASP A 151 -13.76 -12.73 -13.40
CA ASP A 151 -13.01 -13.97 -13.61
C ASP A 151 -13.73 -15.19 -12.96
N SER A 152 -14.19 -15.03 -11.71
CA SER A 152 -14.83 -16.11 -10.96
C SER A 152 -16.17 -16.57 -11.56
N THR A 153 -16.90 -15.65 -12.20
CA THR A 153 -18.24 -15.92 -12.76
C THR A 153 -18.23 -16.25 -14.25
N GLY A 154 -17.05 -16.40 -14.86
CA GLY A 154 -16.92 -16.65 -16.29
C GLY A 154 -17.45 -15.50 -17.16
N GLY A 155 -17.52 -14.27 -16.61
CA GLY A 155 -18.00 -13.06 -17.27
C GLY A 155 -19.51 -12.81 -17.12
N GLN A 156 -20.22 -13.60 -16.30
CA GLN A 156 -21.65 -13.41 -16.03
C GLN A 156 -21.94 -12.60 -14.75
N GLY A 157 -20.90 -12.14 -14.04
CA GLY A 157 -21.05 -11.37 -12.81
C GLY A 157 -21.43 -9.93 -13.07
N ASN A 158 -22.71 -9.61 -12.93
CA ASN A 158 -23.21 -8.22 -12.91
C ASN A 158 -22.96 -7.58 -11.53
N MET A 159 -21.70 -7.29 -11.18
CA MET A 159 -21.46 -6.44 -10.01
C MET A 159 -21.52 -4.97 -10.43
N PRO A 160 -22.37 -4.15 -9.81
CA PRO A 160 -22.34 -2.71 -10.05
C PRO A 160 -21.02 -2.12 -9.53
N LEU A 161 -20.27 -1.45 -10.42
CA LEU A 161 -19.02 -0.74 -10.09
C LEU A 161 -19.21 0.27 -8.93
N PHE A 162 -20.40 0.84 -8.84
CA PHE A 162 -20.79 1.80 -7.80
C PHE A 162 -21.95 1.22 -6.98
N SER A 163 -21.64 0.71 -5.79
CA SER A 163 -22.62 0.27 -4.80
C SER A 163 -22.36 0.92 -3.45
N LEU A 164 -23.39 1.00 -2.60
CA LEU A 164 -23.24 1.49 -1.23
C LEU A 164 -22.22 0.65 -0.45
N GLN A 165 -22.11 -0.64 -0.76
CA GLN A 165 -21.10 -1.53 -0.17
C GLN A 165 -19.68 -1.17 -0.61
N THR A 166 -19.49 -0.79 -1.87
CA THR A 166 -18.21 -0.30 -2.39
C THR A 166 -17.80 0.98 -1.66
N VAL A 167 -18.71 1.95 -1.54
CA VAL A 167 -18.46 3.20 -0.80
C VAL A 167 -18.04 2.90 0.64
N LYS A 168 -18.78 2.05 1.38
CA LYS A 168 -18.43 1.67 2.77
C LYS A 168 -17.06 1.01 2.89
N LYS A 169 -16.59 0.30 1.88
CA LYS A 169 -15.28 -0.36 1.88
C LYS A 169 -14.13 0.62 1.55
N VAL A 170 -14.39 1.61 0.70
CA VAL A 170 -13.45 2.72 0.45
C VAL A 170 -13.23 3.51 1.73
N PHE A 171 -14.31 3.85 2.47
CA PHE A 171 -14.25 4.53 3.76
C PHE A 171 -13.78 3.58 4.87
N SER A 172 -12.56 3.09 4.74
CA SER A 172 -11.88 2.26 5.75
C SER A 172 -11.52 3.08 7.01
N PRO A 173 -11.32 2.43 8.18
CA PRO A 173 -10.97 3.13 9.42
C PRO A 173 -9.78 4.10 9.30
N PRO A 174 -8.66 3.77 8.63
CA PRO A 174 -7.57 4.72 8.43
C PRO A 174 -7.97 5.94 7.59
N LEU A 175 -8.77 5.74 6.54
CA LEU A 175 -9.24 6.85 5.71
C LEU A 175 -10.21 7.76 6.48
N VAL A 176 -11.15 7.18 7.23
CA VAL A 176 -12.08 7.96 8.07
C VAL A 176 -11.31 8.78 9.11
N ALA A 177 -10.31 8.19 9.77
CA ALA A 177 -9.46 8.89 10.73
C ALA A 177 -8.66 10.02 10.08
N PHE A 178 -8.12 9.79 8.88
CA PHE A 178 -7.46 10.84 8.09
C PHE A 178 -8.42 12.00 7.77
N LEU A 179 -9.64 11.70 7.34
CA LEU A 179 -10.63 12.73 7.04
C LEU A 179 -11.09 13.50 8.31
N ILE A 180 -11.17 12.82 9.47
CA ILE A 180 -11.42 13.48 10.76
C ILE A 180 -10.26 14.42 11.11
N GLY A 181 -9.01 13.96 11.02
CA GLY A 181 -7.84 14.79 11.25
C GLY A 181 -7.80 16.01 10.33
N LEU A 182 -8.09 15.80 9.04
CA LEU A 182 -8.23 16.88 8.06
C LEU A 182 -9.32 17.89 8.46
N ALA A 183 -10.48 17.42 8.88
CA ALA A 183 -11.60 18.29 9.31
C ALA A 183 -11.23 19.11 10.56
N LEU A 184 -10.51 18.52 11.52
CA LEU A 184 -10.04 19.21 12.72
C LEU A 184 -9.08 20.36 12.35
N ILE A 185 -8.12 20.11 11.46
CA ILE A 185 -7.16 21.12 10.97
C ILE A 185 -7.89 22.22 10.20
N MET A 186 -8.83 21.86 9.32
CA MET A 186 -9.58 22.83 8.51
C MET A 186 -10.50 23.72 9.38
N ALA A 187 -10.96 23.20 10.51
CA ALA A 187 -11.78 23.92 11.48
C ALA A 187 -10.95 24.63 12.56
N ASP A 188 -9.61 24.55 12.51
CA ASP A 188 -8.68 25.06 13.56
C ASP A 188 -9.05 24.58 14.97
N VAL A 189 -9.55 23.34 15.08
CA VAL A 189 -9.93 22.70 16.34
C VAL A 189 -8.77 21.87 16.83
N LYS A 190 -8.23 22.24 17.99
CA LYS A 190 -7.17 21.48 18.67
C LYS A 190 -7.76 20.44 19.61
N LEU A 191 -7.22 19.24 19.60
CA LEU A 191 -7.58 18.21 20.56
C LEU A 191 -7.22 18.64 21.99
N PRO A 192 -8.04 18.33 22.99
CA PRO A 192 -7.65 18.44 24.39
C PRO A 192 -6.35 17.68 24.66
N GLU A 193 -5.47 18.26 25.48
CA GLU A 193 -4.12 17.73 25.71
C GLU A 193 -4.10 16.24 26.11
N PHE A 194 -5.03 15.82 26.97
CA PHE A 194 -5.11 14.41 27.40
C PHE A 194 -5.43 13.46 26.25
N LEU A 195 -6.26 13.87 25.27
CA LEU A 195 -6.54 13.06 24.07
C LEU A 195 -5.33 13.05 23.13
N HIS A 196 -4.71 14.21 22.90
CA HIS A 196 -3.52 14.33 22.07
C HIS A 196 -2.40 13.42 22.59
N VAL A 197 -2.07 13.50 23.88
CA VAL A 197 -1.04 12.66 24.51
C VAL A 197 -1.40 11.17 24.45
N SER A 198 -2.67 10.81 24.71
CA SER A 198 -3.15 9.42 24.64
C SER A 198 -3.03 8.85 23.24
N PHE A 199 -3.43 9.61 22.22
CA PHE A 199 -3.34 9.20 20.81
C PHE A 199 -1.88 9.10 20.36
N GLN A 200 -1.01 9.99 20.87
CA GLN A 200 0.42 9.95 20.59
C GLN A 200 1.09 8.68 21.12
N TYR A 201 0.77 8.25 22.34
CA TYR A 201 1.29 6.97 22.87
C TYR A 201 0.92 5.78 21.99
N VAL A 202 -0.33 5.69 21.56
CA VAL A 202 -0.78 4.60 20.67
C VAL A 202 -0.20 4.79 19.27
N GLY A 203 -0.18 6.03 18.77
CA GLY A 203 0.35 6.37 17.45
C GLY A 203 1.83 6.04 17.29
N ASN A 204 2.64 6.22 18.32
CA ASN A 204 4.07 5.88 18.30
C ASN A 204 4.32 4.38 18.09
N LEU A 205 3.32 3.54 18.35
CA LEU A 205 3.38 2.11 18.07
C LEU A 205 3.13 1.79 16.57
N ALA A 206 2.69 2.77 15.77
CA ALA A 206 2.27 2.51 14.38
C ALA A 206 3.41 1.91 13.54
N THR A 207 4.60 2.53 13.54
CA THR A 207 5.74 2.01 12.77
C THR A 207 6.20 0.63 13.26
N PRO A 208 6.57 0.43 14.54
CA PRO A 208 7.10 -0.85 14.97
C PRO A 208 6.08 -1.99 14.85
N LEU A 209 4.83 -1.77 15.23
CA LEU A 209 3.81 -2.83 15.15
C LEU A 209 3.40 -3.13 13.70
N SER A 210 3.39 -2.14 12.81
CA SER A 210 3.12 -2.40 11.39
C SER A 210 4.23 -3.24 10.73
N LEU A 211 5.49 -3.02 11.09
CA LEU A 211 6.60 -3.86 10.63
C LEU A 211 6.50 -5.30 11.18
N ILE A 212 6.12 -5.45 12.43
CA ILE A 212 5.83 -6.78 13.02
C ILE A 212 4.66 -7.46 12.30
N VAL A 213 3.59 -6.71 11.97
CA VAL A 213 2.44 -7.22 11.21
C VAL A 213 2.88 -7.76 9.84
N ILE A 214 3.79 -7.08 9.14
CA ILE A 214 4.36 -7.60 7.88
C ILE A 214 5.00 -8.97 8.11
N GLY A 215 5.79 -9.13 9.18
CA GLY A 215 6.40 -10.40 9.55
C GLY A 215 5.39 -11.51 9.86
N ILE A 216 4.30 -11.18 10.57
CA ILE A 216 3.20 -12.11 10.87
C ILE A 216 2.56 -12.57 9.56
N GLU A 217 2.23 -11.67 8.65
CA GLU A 217 1.63 -12.01 7.35
C GLU A 217 2.57 -12.88 6.52
N MET A 218 3.86 -12.54 6.45
CA MET A 218 4.86 -13.38 5.77
C MET A 218 4.94 -14.80 6.32
N SER A 219 4.77 -14.98 7.63
CA SER A 219 4.87 -16.30 8.26
C SER A 219 3.74 -17.25 7.89
N SER A 220 2.57 -16.73 7.55
CA SER A 220 1.37 -17.53 7.24
C SER A 220 1.36 -18.07 5.81
N LEU A 221 2.31 -17.65 4.96
CA LEU A 221 2.32 -17.95 3.53
C LEU A 221 3.11 -19.23 3.18
N PRO A 222 2.63 -20.08 2.25
CA PRO A 222 3.27 -21.33 1.90
C PRO A 222 4.46 -21.14 0.94
N LEU A 223 5.69 -21.26 1.44
CA LEU A 223 6.93 -21.11 0.68
C LEU A 223 7.16 -22.17 -0.43
N ARG A 224 6.51 -23.34 -0.33
CA ARG A 224 6.89 -24.55 -1.10
C ARG A 224 6.08 -24.82 -2.36
N SER A 225 5.04 -24.02 -2.68
CA SER A 225 4.09 -24.32 -3.77
C SER A 225 4.05 -23.30 -4.91
N VAL A 226 4.98 -22.36 -4.94
CA VAL A 226 4.99 -21.28 -5.96
C VAL A 226 5.32 -21.85 -7.34
N GLN A 227 4.45 -21.60 -8.29
CA GLN A 227 4.67 -21.96 -9.69
C GLN A 227 5.21 -20.75 -10.47
N TRP A 228 6.48 -20.80 -10.83
CA TRP A 228 7.11 -19.77 -11.65
C TRP A 228 6.70 -19.92 -13.11
N ASP A 229 5.52 -19.39 -13.44
CA ASP A 229 5.01 -19.33 -14.79
C ASP A 229 5.08 -17.90 -15.37
N ARG A 230 4.73 -17.77 -16.66
CA ARG A 230 4.72 -16.46 -17.34
C ARG A 230 3.73 -15.49 -16.72
N ASP A 231 2.63 -15.99 -16.16
CA ASP A 231 1.59 -15.17 -15.55
C ASP A 231 2.13 -14.49 -14.28
N LEU A 232 2.84 -15.26 -13.43
CA LEU A 232 3.46 -14.72 -12.22
C LEU A 232 4.59 -13.74 -12.54
N ILE A 233 5.50 -14.10 -13.45
CA ILE A 233 6.61 -13.22 -13.85
C ILE A 233 6.09 -11.90 -14.44
N GLY A 234 5.08 -11.98 -15.32
CA GLY A 234 4.44 -10.79 -15.87
C GLY A 234 3.82 -9.88 -14.80
N ALA A 235 3.13 -10.47 -13.81
CA ALA A 235 2.57 -9.72 -12.69
C ALA A 235 3.65 -9.03 -11.84
N LEU A 236 4.77 -9.71 -11.56
CA LEU A 236 5.91 -9.14 -10.82
C LEU A 236 6.57 -7.98 -11.57
N MET A 237 6.80 -8.13 -12.87
CA MET A 237 7.33 -7.06 -13.72
C MET A 237 6.39 -5.85 -13.75
N GLY A 238 5.09 -6.10 -13.86
CA GLY A 238 4.07 -5.07 -13.77
C GLY A 238 4.12 -4.33 -12.45
N ARG A 239 4.15 -5.06 -11.35
CA ARG A 239 4.12 -4.47 -10.01
C ARG A 239 5.36 -3.65 -9.68
N PHE A 240 6.55 -4.20 -9.93
CA PHE A 240 7.78 -3.59 -9.45
C PHE A 240 8.50 -2.70 -10.45
N ILE A 241 8.16 -2.79 -11.74
CA ILE A 241 8.79 -1.97 -12.78
C ILE A 241 7.76 -1.03 -13.40
N VAL A 242 6.67 -1.57 -13.97
CA VAL A 242 5.73 -0.76 -14.73
C VAL A 242 5.02 0.27 -13.84
N CYS A 243 4.59 -0.11 -12.65
CA CYS A 243 3.84 0.79 -11.77
C CYS A 243 4.65 2.00 -11.31
N PRO A 244 5.88 1.85 -10.76
CA PRO A 244 6.73 2.98 -10.45
C PRO A 244 7.07 3.82 -11.69
N LEU A 245 7.31 3.19 -12.84
CA LEU A 245 7.55 3.89 -14.10
C LEU A 245 6.34 4.72 -14.55
N CYS A 246 5.11 4.27 -14.29
CA CYS A 246 3.91 5.08 -14.55
C CYS A 246 3.88 6.37 -13.74
N VAL A 247 4.32 6.34 -12.47
CA VAL A 247 4.47 7.56 -11.66
C VAL A 247 5.55 8.45 -12.25
N LEU A 248 6.76 7.91 -12.45
CA LEU A 248 7.90 8.67 -12.98
C LEU A 248 7.61 9.28 -14.36
N ALA A 249 6.91 8.57 -15.24
CA ALA A 249 6.56 9.06 -16.57
C ALA A 249 5.56 10.24 -16.54
N LEU A 250 4.74 10.34 -15.49
CA LEU A 250 3.76 11.41 -15.35
C LEU A 250 4.30 12.62 -14.58
N LEU A 251 5.39 12.49 -13.81
CA LEU A 251 6.00 13.60 -13.06
C LEU A 251 6.28 14.85 -13.92
N PRO A 252 6.78 14.75 -15.16
CA PRO A 252 7.03 15.96 -15.97
C PRO A 252 5.74 16.72 -16.38
N PHE A 253 4.58 16.06 -16.29
CA PHE A 253 3.29 16.61 -16.74
C PHE A 253 2.40 17.09 -15.61
N VAL A 254 2.71 16.71 -14.36
CA VAL A 254 1.91 17.04 -13.18
C VAL A 254 2.81 17.67 -12.12
N SER A 255 2.56 18.93 -11.82
CA SER A 255 3.30 19.63 -10.76
C SER A 255 2.91 19.07 -9.40
N VAL A 256 3.84 18.44 -8.72
CA VAL A 256 3.69 17.90 -7.36
C VAL A 256 4.84 18.34 -6.48
N THR A 257 4.63 18.30 -5.16
CA THR A 257 5.72 18.60 -4.24
C THR A 257 6.83 17.53 -4.33
N PRO A 258 8.11 17.86 -4.10
CA PRO A 258 9.20 16.88 -4.10
C PRO A 258 8.94 15.69 -3.18
N MET A 259 8.40 15.95 -1.98
CA MET A 259 8.01 14.91 -1.03
C MET A 259 6.94 13.98 -1.62
N SER A 260 5.91 14.54 -2.27
CA SER A 260 4.87 13.74 -2.92
C SER A 260 5.42 12.89 -4.06
N ALA A 261 6.34 13.43 -4.88
CA ALA A 261 6.97 12.67 -5.95
C ALA A 261 7.73 11.44 -5.42
N GLN A 262 8.52 11.62 -4.35
CA GLN A 262 9.26 10.54 -3.70
C GLN A 262 8.33 9.50 -3.08
N VAL A 263 7.33 9.95 -2.31
CA VAL A 263 6.35 9.08 -1.64
C VAL A 263 5.51 8.31 -2.65
N PHE A 264 5.03 8.95 -3.72
CA PHE A 264 4.19 8.27 -4.72
C PHE A 264 4.98 7.23 -5.51
N THR A 265 6.24 7.51 -5.84
CA THR A 265 7.14 6.54 -6.48
C THR A 265 7.38 5.35 -5.57
N MET A 266 7.65 5.61 -4.28
CA MET A 266 7.81 4.55 -3.27
C MET A 266 6.51 3.75 -3.10
N GLN A 267 5.35 4.38 -2.99
CA GLN A 267 4.06 3.70 -2.86
C GLN A 267 3.72 2.82 -4.08
N ALA A 268 4.07 3.30 -5.28
CA ALA A 268 3.91 2.52 -6.50
C ALA A 268 4.82 1.29 -6.55
N SER A 269 5.95 1.28 -5.86
CA SER A 269 6.88 0.14 -5.77
C SER A 269 6.54 -0.84 -4.66
N MET A 270 5.48 -0.60 -3.86
CA MET A 270 5.09 -1.50 -2.78
C MET A 270 4.57 -2.84 -3.31
N PRO A 271 4.68 -3.93 -2.54
CA PRO A 271 4.09 -5.23 -2.86
C PRO A 271 2.60 -5.15 -3.20
N ALA A 272 2.07 -6.19 -3.84
CA ALA A 272 0.65 -6.29 -4.17
C ALA A 272 -0.22 -6.26 -2.90
N MET A 273 -1.42 -5.73 -3.03
CA MET A 273 -2.37 -5.61 -1.92
C MET A 273 -2.88 -6.98 -1.46
N THR A 274 -2.67 -7.33 -0.19
CA THR A 274 -3.10 -8.63 0.38
C THR A 274 -4.62 -8.82 0.39
N GLN A 275 -5.40 -7.73 0.39
CA GLN A 275 -6.86 -7.76 0.25
C GLN A 275 -7.33 -8.43 -1.05
N MET A 276 -6.50 -8.45 -2.09
CA MET A 276 -6.78 -9.16 -3.34
C MET A 276 -7.03 -10.66 -3.11
N THR A 277 -6.22 -11.30 -2.25
CA THR A 277 -6.40 -12.72 -1.86
C THR A 277 -7.69 -12.95 -1.09
N VAL A 278 -8.05 -12.04 -0.19
CA VAL A 278 -9.29 -12.11 0.59
C VAL A 278 -10.51 -12.03 -0.32
N VAL A 279 -10.50 -11.10 -1.29
CA VAL A 279 -11.57 -10.94 -2.27
C VAL A 279 -11.64 -12.17 -3.17
N ALA A 280 -10.50 -12.64 -3.70
CA ALA A 280 -10.45 -13.84 -4.53
C ALA A 280 -11.10 -15.06 -3.83
N LYS A 281 -10.80 -15.26 -2.54
CA LYS A 281 -11.40 -16.31 -1.71
C LYS A 281 -12.92 -16.12 -1.56
N ALA A 282 -13.37 -14.90 -1.31
CA ALA A 282 -14.78 -14.59 -1.08
C ALA A 282 -15.65 -14.81 -2.32
N VAL A 283 -15.09 -14.67 -3.52
CA VAL A 283 -15.82 -14.79 -4.79
C VAL A 283 -15.50 -16.08 -5.56
N GLY A 284 -14.63 -16.95 -5.03
CA GLY A 284 -14.26 -18.23 -5.68
C GLY A 284 -13.35 -18.07 -6.91
N ALA A 285 -12.55 -16.99 -6.99
CA ALA A 285 -11.52 -16.81 -8.01
C ALA A 285 -10.27 -17.67 -7.72
N ASP A 286 -9.23 -17.62 -8.57
CA ASP A 286 -7.99 -18.39 -8.35
C ASP A 286 -7.23 -17.89 -7.10
N VAL A 287 -7.66 -18.39 -5.92
CA VAL A 287 -7.09 -18.06 -4.61
C VAL A 287 -5.60 -18.43 -4.54
N LYS A 288 -5.22 -19.54 -5.20
CA LYS A 288 -3.82 -19.99 -5.21
C LYS A 288 -2.93 -18.94 -5.88
N TYR A 289 -3.31 -18.49 -7.07
CA TYR A 289 -2.56 -17.49 -7.82
C TYR A 289 -2.52 -16.14 -7.10
N ALA A 290 -3.65 -15.68 -6.52
CA ALA A 290 -3.68 -14.46 -5.72
C ALA A 290 -2.75 -14.53 -4.50
N THR A 291 -2.70 -15.71 -3.83
CA THR A 291 -1.81 -15.93 -2.68
C THR A 291 -0.34 -15.97 -3.11
N GLU A 292 -0.02 -16.63 -4.21
CA GLU A 292 1.34 -16.69 -4.76
C GLU A 292 1.86 -15.30 -5.11
N ILE A 293 1.06 -14.48 -5.81
CA ILE A 293 1.42 -13.08 -6.12
C ILE A 293 1.65 -12.28 -4.83
N SER A 294 0.69 -12.29 -3.91
CA SER A 294 0.78 -11.53 -2.66
C SER A 294 2.04 -11.91 -1.89
N PHE A 295 2.33 -13.20 -1.79
CA PHE A 295 3.50 -13.71 -1.10
C PHE A 295 4.81 -13.29 -1.77
N ILE A 296 4.97 -13.63 -3.05
CA ILE A 296 6.22 -13.36 -3.77
C ILE A 296 6.51 -11.87 -3.83
N THR A 297 5.48 -11.02 -4.01
CA THR A 297 5.69 -9.57 -4.00
C THR A 297 6.16 -9.07 -2.63
N VAL A 298 5.68 -9.63 -1.51
CA VAL A 298 6.18 -9.26 -0.17
C VAL A 298 7.63 -9.69 0.00
N VAL A 299 7.99 -10.92 -0.38
CA VAL A 299 9.38 -11.41 -0.29
C VAL A 299 10.33 -10.60 -1.17
N LEU A 300 9.96 -10.36 -2.43
CA LEU A 300 10.77 -9.53 -3.33
C LEU A 300 10.80 -8.07 -2.89
N GLY A 301 9.76 -7.59 -2.21
CA GLY A 301 9.71 -6.26 -1.62
C GLY A 301 10.89 -5.99 -0.67
N LEU A 302 11.42 -7.00 0.02
CA LEU A 302 12.60 -6.87 0.88
C LEU A 302 13.86 -6.43 0.10
N ILE A 303 13.92 -6.69 -1.20
CA ILE A 303 15.02 -6.27 -2.08
C ILE A 303 14.64 -5.04 -2.89
N VAL A 304 13.41 -5.00 -3.39
CA VAL A 304 12.92 -3.94 -4.28
C VAL A 304 12.78 -2.62 -3.53
N ILE A 305 12.24 -2.62 -2.31
CA ILE A 305 12.04 -1.41 -1.51
C ILE A 305 13.37 -0.67 -1.27
N PRO A 306 14.44 -1.33 -0.74
CA PRO A 306 15.74 -0.72 -0.63
C PRO A 306 16.31 -0.21 -1.97
N SER A 307 16.10 -0.94 -3.06
CA SER A 307 16.58 -0.52 -4.38
C SER A 307 15.90 0.77 -4.85
N TYR A 308 14.58 0.92 -4.65
CA TYR A 308 13.86 2.15 -4.96
C TYR A 308 14.23 3.29 -4.02
N MET A 309 14.53 3.02 -2.76
CA MET A 309 15.04 4.00 -1.82
C MET A 309 16.32 4.66 -2.36
N PHE A 310 17.29 3.87 -2.82
CA PHE A 310 18.50 4.40 -3.46
C PHE A 310 18.17 5.18 -4.74
N LEU A 311 17.32 4.63 -5.61
CA LEU A 311 16.93 5.29 -6.85
C LEU A 311 16.32 6.68 -6.59
N ILE A 312 15.39 6.78 -5.65
CA ILE A 312 14.68 8.02 -5.31
C ILE A 312 15.65 9.10 -4.79
N GLN A 313 16.63 8.73 -3.97
CA GLN A 313 17.64 9.67 -3.46
C GLN A 313 18.53 10.29 -4.54
N TYR A 314 18.68 9.60 -5.70
CA TYR A 314 19.54 10.07 -6.79
C TYR A 314 18.76 10.68 -7.97
N VAL A 315 17.48 10.40 -8.11
CA VAL A 315 16.69 10.76 -9.30
C VAL A 315 15.63 11.84 -8.98
N LEU A 316 15.11 11.87 -7.75
CA LEU A 316 14.07 12.79 -7.25
C LEU A 316 14.57 13.64 -6.09
#